data_b438e3f804f56a31d5181eeb6178cf1c
#
_entry.id   b438e3f804f56a31d5181eeb6178cf1c
#
_cell.length_a   1.000
_cell.length_b   1.000
_cell.length_c   1.000
_cell.angle_alpha   90.00
_cell.angle_beta   90.00
_cell.angle_gamma   90.00
#
_symmetry.space_group_name_H-M   'P 1'
#
loop_
_entity.id
_entity.type
_entity.pdbx_description
1 polymer ?
#
loop_
_entity_poly.entity_id
_entity_poly.type
_entity_poly.pdbx_seq_one_letter_code
_entity_poly.pdbx_strand_id
1 'polypeptide(L)'
;FAGLTMSQDLGLSSTMFGLATTLFYAMYVIFGIPSNIMLGIVGARRWIASIMVVWGIASTATMFATGPNSLYLLRMLVGIAEAGFLPGLLLYLTYWFPAYYRARANALFMIAMPVTMALGSLVSGYILSMDGMLALKGWQWLFLLEGFPSVLLGAVVWFYLDDSPQKAKWLNDEDKRCLGEMMEKDKLRLVQPNGSSSLSALQQGKGSLWRDVFTPVVLMYTLAYFFLCNTLSALSVWTPLILKSFNQGSSNIAIGLLSAVPHICTIAAMIWWSKRSDRLQERKLHTLLPYLFAAAGWMLAAHGANSVMQLLGVIMASAGAYAAMVIFWTTPDQSISLRSRAIGIAVINATGNMGSAMSPLLFGWLKDLTGSFNAGFYLVAGFLVLGALVVSRIPMKASRPRATP
;
A
#
# COMPACT_ATOMS: atom_id res chain seq x y z
N PHE A 1 -13.17 8.86 -1.12
CA PHE A 1 -13.94 10.11 -1.08
C PHE A 1 -15.12 10.12 -2.05
N ALA A 2 -14.91 9.73 -3.34
CA ALA A 2 -16.00 9.69 -4.33
C ALA A 2 -17.28 8.99 -3.82
N GLY A 3 -17.16 7.91 -3.06
CA GLY A 3 -18.29 7.17 -2.49
C GLY A 3 -19.24 7.99 -1.61
N LEU A 4 -18.81 9.17 -1.12
CA LEU A 4 -19.68 10.04 -0.30
C LEU A 4 -20.89 10.57 -1.08
N THR A 5 -20.75 10.83 -2.37
CA THR A 5 -21.79 11.37 -3.25
C THR A 5 -22.11 10.43 -4.40
N MET A 6 -21.10 9.81 -5.02
CA MET A 6 -21.23 8.90 -6.15
C MET A 6 -22.17 7.70 -5.87
N SER A 7 -22.14 7.17 -4.64
CA SER A 7 -22.99 6.01 -4.30
C SER A 7 -24.49 6.32 -4.42
N GLN A 8 -24.91 7.54 -4.07
CA GLN A 8 -26.30 7.97 -4.22
C GLN A 8 -26.64 8.25 -5.68
N ASP A 9 -25.75 8.95 -6.40
CA ASP A 9 -25.98 9.32 -7.80
C ASP A 9 -26.04 8.11 -8.75
N LEU A 10 -25.24 7.08 -8.50
CA LEU A 10 -25.21 5.86 -9.32
C LEU A 10 -26.04 4.70 -8.76
N GLY A 11 -26.78 4.89 -7.67
CA GLY A 11 -27.61 3.86 -7.03
C GLY A 11 -26.78 2.68 -6.49
N LEU A 12 -25.59 2.93 -5.95
CA LEU A 12 -24.70 1.88 -5.46
C LEU A 12 -25.02 1.49 -4.02
N SER A 13 -25.21 0.19 -3.76
CA SER A 13 -25.13 -0.33 -2.40
C SER A 13 -23.69 -0.33 -1.90
N SER A 14 -23.49 -0.51 -0.59
CA SER A 14 -22.15 -0.61 -0.02
C SER A 14 -21.40 -1.84 -0.54
N THR A 15 -22.10 -2.94 -0.79
CA THR A 15 -21.56 -4.15 -1.44
C THR A 15 -21.06 -3.84 -2.85
N MET A 16 -21.86 -3.13 -3.66
CA MET A 16 -21.49 -2.74 -5.02
C MET A 16 -20.26 -1.84 -5.04
N PHE A 17 -20.20 -0.87 -4.14
CA PHE A 17 -19.02 0.00 -3.99
C PHE A 17 -17.78 -0.79 -3.55
N GLY A 18 -17.94 -1.70 -2.59
CA GLY A 18 -16.87 -2.61 -2.16
C GLY A 18 -16.40 -3.53 -3.30
N LEU A 19 -17.35 -4.10 -4.09
CA LEU A 19 -17.05 -4.94 -5.24
C LEU A 19 -16.26 -4.19 -6.32
N ALA A 20 -16.59 -2.94 -6.62
CA ALA A 20 -15.83 -2.10 -7.54
C ALA A 20 -14.35 -1.98 -7.14
N THR A 21 -14.09 -1.81 -5.84
CA THR A 21 -12.73 -1.75 -5.30
C THR A 21 -12.05 -3.13 -5.32
N THR A 22 -12.77 -4.20 -5.05
CA THR A 22 -12.27 -5.58 -5.12
C THR A 22 -11.84 -5.94 -6.55
N LEU A 23 -12.64 -5.57 -7.55
CA LEU A 23 -12.31 -5.78 -8.96
C LEU A 23 -11.05 -5.04 -9.39
N PHE A 24 -10.87 -3.81 -8.91
CA PHE A 24 -9.63 -3.06 -9.10
C PHE A 24 -8.42 -3.85 -8.56
N TYR A 25 -8.44 -4.27 -7.29
CA TYR A 25 -7.34 -5.03 -6.69
C TYR A 25 -7.11 -6.37 -7.37
N ALA A 26 -8.16 -7.08 -7.79
CA ALA A 26 -8.05 -8.34 -8.51
C ALA A 26 -7.26 -8.16 -9.82
N MET A 27 -7.62 -7.16 -10.62
CA MET A 27 -6.90 -6.84 -11.86
C MET A 27 -5.47 -6.36 -11.60
N TYR A 28 -5.27 -5.53 -10.57
CA TYR A 28 -3.95 -5.08 -10.15
C TYR A 28 -3.01 -6.26 -9.84
N VAL A 29 -3.49 -7.28 -9.12
CA VAL A 29 -2.71 -8.47 -8.79
C VAL A 29 -2.44 -9.34 -10.01
N ILE A 30 -3.46 -9.60 -10.83
CA ILE A 30 -3.35 -10.45 -12.03
C ILE A 30 -2.35 -9.86 -13.03
N PHE A 31 -2.43 -8.56 -13.27
CA PHE A 31 -1.60 -7.87 -14.26
C PHE A 31 -0.27 -7.35 -13.72
N GLY A 32 -0.02 -7.45 -12.42
CA GLY A 32 1.24 -7.01 -11.79
C GLY A 32 2.47 -7.72 -12.35
N ILE A 33 2.42 -9.05 -12.52
CA ILE A 33 3.55 -9.83 -13.07
C ILE A 33 3.77 -9.51 -14.55
N PRO A 34 2.75 -9.57 -15.44
CA PRO A 34 2.89 -9.16 -16.84
C PRO A 34 3.46 -7.74 -16.99
N SER A 35 2.99 -6.79 -16.19
CA SER A 35 3.46 -5.40 -16.23
C SER A 35 4.95 -5.29 -15.88
N ASN A 36 5.43 -6.01 -14.87
CA ASN A 36 6.84 -6.01 -14.52
C ASN A 36 7.74 -6.66 -15.59
N ILE A 37 7.24 -7.67 -16.30
CA ILE A 37 7.95 -8.26 -17.45
C ILE A 37 8.07 -7.21 -18.56
N MET A 38 6.99 -6.49 -18.86
CA MET A 38 6.99 -5.43 -19.87
C MET A 38 7.94 -4.29 -19.53
N LEU A 39 8.08 -3.93 -18.23
CA LEU A 39 9.05 -2.95 -17.79
C LEU A 39 10.49 -3.36 -18.15
N GLY A 40 10.82 -4.66 -18.00
CA GLY A 40 12.13 -5.18 -18.39
C GLY A 40 12.38 -5.13 -19.90
N ILE A 41 11.35 -5.26 -20.73
CA ILE A 41 11.44 -5.27 -22.20
C ILE A 41 11.45 -3.85 -22.79
N VAL A 42 10.52 -2.99 -22.33
CA VAL A 42 10.29 -1.66 -22.89
C VAL A 42 11.26 -0.62 -22.32
N GLY A 43 11.78 -0.87 -21.12
CA GLY A 43 12.58 0.08 -20.34
C GLY A 43 11.73 0.85 -19.34
N ALA A 44 12.36 1.24 -18.24
CA ALA A 44 11.68 1.83 -17.08
C ALA A 44 10.97 3.14 -17.42
N ARG A 45 11.66 4.07 -18.09
CA ARG A 45 11.12 5.39 -18.46
C ARG A 45 9.81 5.27 -19.23
N ARG A 46 9.87 4.56 -20.36
CA ARG A 46 8.72 4.44 -21.27
C ARG A 46 7.57 3.70 -20.61
N TRP A 47 7.88 2.64 -19.87
CA TRP A 47 6.84 1.81 -19.26
C TRP A 47 6.14 2.55 -18.10
N ILE A 48 6.90 3.19 -17.20
CA ILE A 48 6.35 3.99 -16.09
C ILE A 48 5.49 5.14 -16.65
N ALA A 49 5.99 5.87 -17.65
CA ALA A 49 5.24 6.95 -18.29
C ALA A 49 3.94 6.44 -18.93
N SER A 50 3.99 5.30 -19.65
CA SER A 50 2.80 4.68 -20.25
C SER A 50 1.78 4.28 -19.19
N ILE A 51 2.20 3.67 -18.08
CA ILE A 51 1.34 3.34 -16.94
C ILE A 51 0.64 4.61 -16.43
N MET A 52 1.39 5.68 -16.18
CA MET A 52 0.83 6.94 -15.65
C MET A 52 -0.20 7.56 -16.58
N VAL A 53 0.07 7.56 -17.90
CA VAL A 53 -0.87 8.09 -18.89
C VAL A 53 -2.13 7.24 -18.97
N VAL A 54 -2.00 5.92 -19.12
CA VAL A 54 -3.15 5.01 -19.27
C VAL A 54 -3.99 4.97 -17.98
N TRP A 55 -3.33 4.89 -16.82
CA TRP A 55 -4.00 4.97 -15.53
C TRP A 55 -4.72 6.31 -15.33
N GLY A 56 -4.05 7.42 -15.65
CA GLY A 56 -4.65 8.76 -15.55
C GLY A 56 -5.89 8.91 -16.44
N ILE A 57 -5.84 8.43 -17.69
CA ILE A 57 -6.98 8.40 -18.62
C ILE A 57 -8.11 7.53 -18.06
N ALA A 58 -7.81 6.30 -17.63
CA ALA A 58 -8.81 5.38 -17.09
C ALA A 58 -9.46 5.91 -15.80
N SER A 59 -8.65 6.54 -14.92
CA SER A 59 -9.15 7.19 -13.71
C SER A 59 -10.07 8.36 -14.05
N THR A 60 -9.62 9.26 -14.93
CA THR A 60 -10.44 10.41 -15.40
C THR A 60 -11.73 9.92 -16.08
N ALA A 61 -11.66 8.87 -16.90
CA ALA A 61 -12.83 8.29 -17.56
C ALA A 61 -13.90 7.79 -16.57
N THR A 62 -13.53 7.55 -15.31
CA THR A 62 -14.51 7.16 -14.28
C THR A 62 -15.57 8.26 -14.04
N MET A 63 -15.29 9.53 -14.39
CA MET A 63 -16.28 10.61 -14.33
C MET A 63 -17.51 10.35 -15.24
N PHE A 64 -17.38 9.49 -16.25
CA PHE A 64 -18.47 9.14 -17.17
C PHE A 64 -19.25 7.87 -16.73
N ALA A 65 -19.01 7.35 -15.54
CA ALA A 65 -19.76 6.21 -15.02
C ALA A 65 -21.24 6.57 -14.89
N THR A 66 -22.10 5.68 -15.40
CA THR A 66 -23.58 5.87 -15.41
C THR A 66 -24.32 4.89 -14.52
N GLY A 67 -23.59 3.94 -13.89
CA GLY A 67 -24.16 2.93 -13.02
C GLY A 67 -23.13 1.89 -12.57
N PRO A 68 -23.55 0.84 -11.85
CA PRO A 68 -22.63 -0.14 -11.27
C PRO A 68 -21.73 -0.82 -12.31
N ASN A 69 -22.30 -1.28 -13.44
CA ASN A 69 -21.55 -2.03 -14.44
C ASN A 69 -20.46 -1.19 -15.13
N SER A 70 -20.77 0.07 -15.45
CA SER A 70 -19.78 0.99 -16.03
C SER A 70 -18.67 1.29 -15.02
N LEU A 71 -19.00 1.45 -13.74
CA LEU A 71 -18.02 1.63 -12.68
C LEU A 71 -17.13 0.40 -12.53
N TYR A 72 -17.67 -0.82 -12.56
CA TYR A 72 -16.89 -2.05 -12.47
C TYR A 72 -15.87 -2.16 -13.61
N LEU A 73 -16.32 -1.92 -14.86
CA LEU A 73 -15.43 -1.94 -16.01
C LEU A 73 -14.29 -0.91 -15.87
N LEU A 74 -14.63 0.32 -15.50
CA LEU A 74 -13.63 1.39 -15.33
C LEU A 74 -12.66 1.08 -14.20
N ARG A 75 -13.11 0.52 -13.08
CA ARG A 75 -12.24 0.07 -11.97
C ARG A 75 -11.31 -1.06 -12.36
N MET A 76 -11.80 -2.01 -13.18
CA MET A 76 -10.94 -3.06 -13.75
C MET A 76 -9.86 -2.46 -14.66
N LEU A 77 -10.21 -1.52 -15.52
CA LEU A 77 -9.26 -0.83 -16.41
C LEU A 77 -8.20 -0.05 -15.62
N VAL A 78 -8.60 0.67 -14.56
CA VAL A 78 -7.66 1.35 -13.66
C VAL A 78 -6.72 0.34 -13.00
N GLY A 79 -7.24 -0.79 -12.50
CA GLY A 79 -6.44 -1.84 -11.87
C GLY A 79 -5.42 -2.45 -12.83
N ILE A 80 -5.80 -2.74 -14.09
CA ILE A 80 -4.90 -3.22 -15.14
C ILE A 80 -3.81 -2.18 -15.44
N ALA A 81 -4.22 -0.93 -15.60
CA ALA A 81 -3.32 0.15 -15.97
C ALA A 81 -2.29 0.47 -14.87
N GLU A 82 -2.71 0.47 -13.61
CA GLU A 82 -1.84 0.77 -12.46
C GLU A 82 -0.95 -0.41 -12.07
N ALA A 83 -1.30 -1.61 -12.50
CA ALA A 83 -0.55 -2.82 -12.16
C ALA A 83 0.93 -2.70 -12.54
N GLY A 84 1.81 -2.95 -11.57
CA GLY A 84 3.26 -2.87 -11.77
C GLY A 84 3.88 -1.48 -11.58
N PHE A 85 3.10 -0.43 -11.31
CA PHE A 85 3.65 0.91 -11.06
C PHE A 85 4.59 0.92 -9.85
N LEU A 86 4.12 0.49 -8.69
CA LEU A 86 4.92 0.47 -7.46
C LEU A 86 6.15 -0.46 -7.59
N PRO A 87 6.02 -1.73 -8.00
CA PRO A 87 7.18 -2.58 -8.22
C PRO A 87 8.14 -2.02 -9.28
N GLY A 88 7.59 -1.41 -10.32
CA GLY A 88 8.37 -0.76 -11.38
C GLY A 88 9.21 0.41 -10.86
N LEU A 89 8.65 1.26 -10.00
CA LEU A 89 9.39 2.33 -9.35
C LEU A 89 10.48 1.80 -8.41
N LEU A 90 10.17 0.78 -7.61
CA LEU A 90 11.16 0.16 -6.73
C LEU A 90 12.31 -0.46 -7.54
N LEU A 91 12.02 -1.10 -8.67
CA LEU A 91 13.03 -1.60 -9.60
C LEU A 91 13.83 -0.44 -10.22
N TYR A 92 13.17 0.64 -10.65
CA TYR A 92 13.84 1.83 -11.19
C TYR A 92 14.82 2.43 -10.18
N LEU A 93 14.47 2.51 -8.89
CA LEU A 93 15.38 2.97 -7.85
C LEU A 93 16.63 2.09 -7.73
N THR A 94 16.56 0.80 -8.09
CA THR A 94 17.73 -0.07 -8.10
C THR A 94 18.73 0.28 -9.20
N TYR A 95 18.31 0.95 -10.25
CA TYR A 95 19.19 1.39 -11.34
C TYR A 95 19.94 2.69 -11.00
N TRP A 96 19.44 3.47 -10.02
CA TRP A 96 19.97 4.78 -9.66
C TRP A 96 20.71 4.79 -8.33
N PHE A 97 20.35 3.91 -7.41
CA PHE A 97 20.88 3.92 -6.05
C PHE A 97 21.67 2.65 -5.73
N PRO A 98 22.96 2.79 -5.32
CA PRO A 98 23.71 1.70 -4.69
C PRO A 98 22.95 1.14 -3.47
N ALA A 99 23.23 -0.13 -3.11
CA ALA A 99 22.50 -0.85 -2.03
C ALA A 99 22.49 -0.09 -0.71
N TYR A 100 23.58 0.60 -0.38
CA TYR A 100 23.70 1.40 0.83
C TYR A 100 22.67 2.55 0.90
N TYR A 101 22.43 3.25 -0.20
CA TYR A 101 21.50 4.40 -0.26
C TYR A 101 20.07 4.00 -0.60
N ARG A 102 19.87 2.81 -1.15
CA ARG A 102 18.56 2.31 -1.62
C ARG A 102 17.52 2.23 -0.50
N ALA A 103 17.93 1.80 0.70
CA ALA A 103 17.02 1.74 1.84
C ALA A 103 16.48 3.13 2.22
N ARG A 104 17.31 4.18 2.15
CA ARG A 104 16.89 5.57 2.40
C ARG A 104 15.98 6.10 1.29
N ALA A 105 16.29 5.81 0.03
CA ALA A 105 15.45 6.21 -1.11
C ALA A 105 14.06 5.54 -1.03
N ASN A 106 14.02 4.24 -0.74
CA ASN A 106 12.76 3.51 -0.54
C ASN A 106 11.95 4.05 0.65
N ALA A 107 12.61 4.39 1.77
CA ALA A 107 11.95 4.94 2.94
C ALA A 107 11.32 6.31 2.64
N LEU A 108 12.02 7.19 1.92
CA LEU A 108 11.49 8.49 1.48
C LEU A 108 10.28 8.31 0.55
N PHE A 109 10.36 7.35 -0.37
CA PHE A 109 9.24 7.01 -1.24
C PHE A 109 8.02 6.49 -0.46
N MET A 110 8.24 5.63 0.55
CA MET A 110 7.15 5.08 1.37
C MET A 110 6.46 6.13 2.25
N ILE A 111 7.19 7.17 2.68
CA ILE A 111 6.62 8.30 3.44
C ILE A 111 5.63 9.10 2.56
N ALA A 112 5.82 9.13 1.25
CA ALA A 112 4.90 9.80 0.34
C ALA A 112 3.47 9.26 0.44
N MET A 113 3.28 7.95 0.71
CA MET A 113 1.94 7.34 0.78
C MET A 113 1.03 7.97 1.87
N PRO A 114 1.40 7.99 3.16
CA PRO A 114 0.55 8.60 4.18
C PRO A 114 0.46 10.12 4.04
N VAL A 115 1.49 10.79 3.53
CA VAL A 115 1.44 12.22 3.22
C VAL A 115 0.41 12.52 2.13
N THR A 116 0.42 11.74 1.04
CA THR A 116 -0.55 11.88 -0.05
C THR A 116 -1.97 11.58 0.42
N MET A 117 -2.15 10.59 1.31
CA MET A 117 -3.46 10.30 1.90
C MET A 117 -3.98 11.47 2.75
N ALA A 118 -3.11 12.10 3.55
CA ALA A 118 -3.49 13.26 4.36
C ALA A 118 -3.88 14.45 3.48
N LEU A 119 -3.01 14.83 2.53
CA LEU A 119 -3.26 15.94 1.61
C LEU A 119 -4.44 15.65 0.68
N GLY A 120 -4.50 14.43 0.14
CA GLY A 120 -5.60 13.98 -0.71
C GLY A 120 -6.95 14.08 0.00
N SER A 121 -7.02 13.74 1.28
CA SER A 121 -8.25 13.87 2.07
C SER A 121 -8.75 15.31 2.13
N LEU A 122 -7.85 16.28 2.31
CA LEU A 122 -8.19 17.69 2.34
C LEU A 122 -8.67 18.18 0.97
N VAL A 123 -7.90 17.86 -0.07
CA VAL A 123 -8.17 18.26 -1.46
C VAL A 123 -9.48 17.63 -1.95
N SER A 124 -9.68 16.33 -1.73
CA SER A 124 -10.89 15.62 -2.14
C SER A 124 -12.14 16.17 -1.46
N GLY A 125 -12.05 16.52 -0.17
CA GLY A 125 -13.17 17.15 0.55
C GLY A 125 -13.57 18.49 -0.04
N TYR A 126 -12.59 19.30 -0.47
CA TYR A 126 -12.84 20.58 -1.16
C TYR A 126 -13.40 20.37 -2.56
N ILE A 127 -12.82 19.45 -3.35
CA ILE A 127 -13.29 19.17 -4.72
C ILE A 127 -14.75 18.68 -4.70
N LEU A 128 -15.14 17.83 -3.75
CA LEU A 128 -16.52 17.38 -3.62
C LEU A 128 -17.52 18.51 -3.34
N SER A 129 -17.06 19.66 -2.81
CA SER A 129 -17.91 20.82 -2.61
C SER A 129 -18.19 21.61 -3.89
N MET A 130 -17.50 21.30 -5.00
CA MET A 130 -17.74 21.88 -6.33
C MET A 130 -18.95 21.27 -7.05
N ASP A 131 -19.82 20.56 -6.32
CA ASP A 131 -21.01 19.92 -6.87
C ASP A 131 -21.90 20.94 -7.60
N GLY A 132 -22.35 20.59 -8.82
CA GLY A 132 -23.16 21.45 -9.68
C GLY A 132 -22.39 22.48 -10.51
N MET A 133 -21.09 22.70 -10.28
CA MET A 133 -20.26 23.59 -11.13
C MET A 133 -20.12 22.98 -12.53
N LEU A 134 -20.34 23.79 -13.57
CA LEU A 134 -20.33 23.36 -14.99
C LEU A 134 -21.19 22.12 -15.28
N ALA A 135 -22.30 21.97 -14.59
CA ALA A 135 -23.21 20.83 -14.66
C ALA A 135 -22.57 19.47 -14.31
N LEU A 136 -21.39 19.45 -13.66
CA LEU A 136 -20.73 18.24 -13.19
C LEU A 136 -21.02 18.03 -11.71
N LYS A 137 -21.13 16.74 -11.32
CA LYS A 137 -21.23 16.32 -9.93
C LYS A 137 -19.88 16.42 -9.21
N GLY A 138 -19.88 16.62 -7.89
CA GLY A 138 -18.66 16.73 -7.11
C GLY A 138 -17.70 15.53 -7.27
N TRP A 139 -18.23 14.31 -7.35
CA TRP A 139 -17.43 13.11 -7.59
C TRP A 139 -16.83 13.06 -9.02
N GLN A 140 -17.48 13.66 -10.02
CA GLN A 140 -16.93 13.76 -11.38
C GLN A 140 -15.73 14.72 -11.42
N TRP A 141 -15.84 15.85 -10.72
CA TRP A 141 -14.71 16.77 -10.53
C TRP A 141 -13.53 16.08 -9.85
N LEU A 142 -13.78 15.21 -8.86
CA LEU A 142 -12.74 14.47 -8.17
C LEU A 142 -11.95 13.57 -9.15
N PHE A 143 -12.64 12.79 -9.98
CA PHE A 143 -11.95 11.95 -10.96
C PHE A 143 -11.24 12.76 -12.04
N LEU A 144 -11.77 13.89 -12.43
CA LEU A 144 -11.12 14.81 -13.40
C LEU A 144 -9.85 15.41 -12.80
N LEU A 145 -9.96 16.04 -11.64
CA LEU A 145 -8.85 16.80 -11.04
C LEU A 145 -7.78 15.94 -10.38
N GLU A 146 -8.10 14.73 -9.96
CA GLU A 146 -7.11 13.78 -9.42
C GLU A 146 -6.53 12.85 -10.51
N GLY A 147 -7.31 12.52 -11.55
CA GLY A 147 -6.86 11.65 -12.63
C GLY A 147 -6.05 12.36 -13.70
N PHE A 148 -6.50 13.51 -14.18
CA PHE A 148 -5.86 14.25 -15.27
C PHE A 148 -4.41 14.68 -14.98
N PRO A 149 -4.03 15.13 -13.78
CA PRO A 149 -2.64 15.42 -13.45
C PRO A 149 -1.69 14.23 -13.67
N SER A 150 -2.16 12.99 -13.47
CA SER A 150 -1.35 11.79 -13.73
C SER A 150 -1.01 11.66 -15.21
N VAL A 151 -1.90 12.06 -16.12
CA VAL A 151 -1.65 12.08 -17.57
C VAL A 151 -0.56 13.09 -17.91
N LEU A 152 -0.66 14.31 -17.34
CA LEU A 152 0.34 15.37 -17.55
C LEU A 152 1.71 14.96 -17.00
N LEU A 153 1.75 14.43 -15.79
CA LEU A 153 2.97 13.93 -15.17
C LEU A 153 3.56 12.75 -15.96
N GLY A 154 2.72 11.87 -16.50
CA GLY A 154 3.17 10.78 -17.36
C GLY A 154 3.85 11.30 -18.63
N ALA A 155 3.31 12.36 -19.25
CA ALA A 155 3.95 13.03 -20.37
C ALA A 155 5.30 13.67 -19.96
N VAL A 156 5.36 14.34 -18.79
CA VAL A 156 6.63 14.89 -18.27
C VAL A 156 7.64 13.77 -18.04
N VAL A 157 7.25 12.64 -17.41
CA VAL A 157 8.12 11.48 -17.17
C VAL A 157 8.66 10.93 -18.50
N TRP A 158 7.83 10.87 -19.54
CA TRP A 158 8.23 10.38 -20.87
C TRP A 158 9.40 11.18 -21.46
N PHE A 159 9.44 12.49 -21.26
CA PHE A 159 10.47 13.36 -21.84
C PHE A 159 11.63 13.64 -20.88
N TYR A 160 11.39 13.67 -19.58
CA TYR A 160 12.35 14.15 -18.58
C TYR A 160 13.11 13.02 -17.89
N LEU A 161 12.48 11.84 -17.67
CA LEU A 161 13.11 10.77 -16.94
C LEU A 161 14.16 10.06 -17.79
N ASP A 162 15.31 9.71 -17.22
CA ASP A 162 16.33 8.89 -17.88
C ASP A 162 16.25 7.44 -17.42
N ASP A 163 16.51 6.46 -18.31
CA ASP A 163 16.42 5.02 -17.98
C ASP A 163 17.51 4.57 -17.01
N SER A 164 18.69 5.21 -17.06
CA SER A 164 19.83 4.83 -16.23
C SER A 164 20.81 5.99 -16.10
N PRO A 165 21.67 5.99 -15.07
CA PRO A 165 22.69 7.03 -14.88
C PRO A 165 23.60 7.24 -16.10
N GLN A 166 23.90 6.18 -16.84
CA GLN A 166 24.78 6.25 -18.02
C GLN A 166 24.16 7.06 -19.15
N LYS A 167 22.81 7.09 -19.25
CA LYS A 167 22.07 7.86 -20.25
C LYS A 167 21.68 9.26 -19.78
N ALA A 168 21.89 9.58 -18.51
CA ALA A 168 21.52 10.85 -17.93
C ALA A 168 22.39 12.00 -18.50
N LYS A 169 21.72 13.02 -19.06
CA LYS A 169 22.39 14.18 -19.65
C LYS A 169 22.86 15.21 -18.63
N TRP A 170 22.29 15.18 -17.44
CA TRP A 170 22.57 16.10 -16.33
C TRP A 170 23.70 15.63 -15.41
N LEU A 171 24.16 14.37 -15.53
CA LEU A 171 25.32 13.83 -14.84
C LEU A 171 26.59 14.04 -15.68
N ASN A 172 27.66 14.49 -15.06
CA ASN A 172 28.98 14.54 -15.69
C ASN A 172 29.59 13.14 -15.82
N ASP A 173 30.63 13.00 -16.62
CA ASP A 173 31.22 11.69 -16.92
C ASP A 173 31.94 11.07 -15.69
N GLU A 174 32.46 11.91 -14.79
CA GLU A 174 33.11 11.48 -13.56
C GLU A 174 32.08 10.89 -12.58
N ASP A 175 30.92 11.57 -12.40
CA ASP A 175 29.81 11.07 -11.57
C ASP A 175 29.23 9.77 -12.13
N LYS A 176 29.08 9.66 -13.45
CA LYS A 176 28.61 8.43 -14.13
C LYS A 176 29.56 7.27 -13.85
N ARG A 177 30.89 7.51 -13.94
CA ARG A 177 31.87 6.50 -13.66
C ARG A 177 31.89 6.09 -12.20
N CYS A 178 31.89 7.06 -11.28
CA CYS A 178 31.87 6.80 -9.84
C CYS A 178 30.64 5.99 -9.44
N LEU A 179 29.44 6.39 -9.91
CA LEU A 179 28.22 5.67 -9.63
C LEU A 179 28.22 4.25 -10.25
N GLY A 180 28.74 4.12 -11.46
CA GLY A 180 28.91 2.83 -12.13
C GLY A 180 29.80 1.88 -11.33
N GLU A 181 30.97 2.35 -10.85
CA GLU A 181 31.88 1.57 -10.02
C GLU A 181 31.24 1.16 -8.67
N MET A 182 30.47 2.06 -8.04
CA MET A 182 29.75 1.75 -6.80
C MET A 182 28.71 0.65 -7.02
N MET A 183 27.96 0.73 -8.11
CA MET A 183 26.93 -0.27 -8.45
C MET A 183 27.55 -1.61 -8.85
N GLU A 184 28.69 -1.61 -9.51
CA GLU A 184 29.40 -2.84 -9.87
C GLU A 184 30.00 -3.52 -8.63
N LYS A 185 30.60 -2.75 -7.71
CA LYS A 185 31.02 -3.27 -6.39
C LYS A 185 29.87 -3.89 -5.61
N ASP A 186 28.68 -3.30 -5.65
CA ASP A 186 27.50 -3.87 -5.01
C ASP A 186 27.07 -5.19 -5.67
N LYS A 187 27.08 -5.27 -7.01
CA LYS A 187 26.81 -6.52 -7.73
C LYS A 187 27.81 -7.61 -7.36
N LEU A 188 29.10 -7.28 -7.32
CA LEU A 188 30.16 -8.21 -6.92
C LEU A 188 30.01 -8.68 -5.47
N ARG A 189 29.60 -7.81 -4.55
CA ARG A 189 29.29 -8.17 -3.15
C ARG A 189 28.09 -9.12 -3.03
N LEU A 190 27.10 -9.00 -3.92
CA LEU A 190 25.97 -9.92 -3.97
C LEU A 190 26.34 -11.28 -4.57
N VAL A 191 27.32 -11.30 -5.46
CA VAL A 191 27.85 -12.54 -6.09
C VAL A 191 28.90 -13.23 -5.21
N GLN A 192 29.55 -12.50 -4.29
CA GLN A 192 30.51 -13.06 -3.31
C GLN A 192 29.98 -12.95 -1.87
N PRO A 193 29.09 -13.84 -1.40
CA PRO A 193 28.88 -14.01 0.03
C PRO A 193 29.92 -15.01 0.53
N ASN A 194 30.94 -14.55 1.24
CA ASN A 194 31.83 -15.36 2.08
C ASN A 194 32.09 -16.80 1.56
N GLY A 195 32.77 -16.93 0.44
CA GLY A 195 33.44 -18.20 0.02
C GLY A 195 32.53 -19.36 -0.43
N SER A 196 31.23 -19.17 -0.56
CA SER A 196 30.37 -20.16 -1.20
C SER A 196 29.36 -19.48 -2.10
N SER A 197 29.51 -19.69 -3.40
CA SER A 197 28.69 -19.11 -4.46
C SER A 197 27.20 -19.41 -4.21
N SER A 198 26.39 -18.35 -4.15
CA SER A 198 24.92 -18.47 -4.10
C SER A 198 24.38 -19.26 -5.30
N LEU A 199 25.08 -19.32 -6.42
CA LEU A 199 24.79 -20.18 -7.57
C LEU A 199 25.01 -21.67 -7.25
N SER A 200 26.06 -22.03 -6.49
CA SER A 200 26.27 -23.40 -6.04
C SER A 200 25.27 -23.83 -4.97
N ALA A 201 24.81 -22.92 -4.12
CA ALA A 201 23.72 -23.19 -3.17
C ALA A 201 22.37 -23.43 -3.88
N LEU A 202 22.12 -22.74 -5.01
CA LEU A 202 20.94 -22.99 -5.87
C LEU A 202 21.07 -24.32 -6.63
N GLN A 203 22.29 -24.75 -6.99
CA GLN A 203 22.55 -25.99 -7.71
C GLN A 203 22.66 -27.23 -6.82
N GLN A 204 23.07 -27.10 -5.55
CA GLN A 204 23.29 -28.25 -4.65
C GLN A 204 22.02 -28.76 -3.93
N GLY A 205 20.90 -28.06 -4.03
CA GLY A 205 19.67 -28.51 -3.39
C GLY A 205 18.75 -29.26 -4.35
N LYS A 206 18.81 -30.60 -4.37
CA LYS A 206 17.82 -31.48 -5.05
C LYS A 206 16.40 -31.41 -4.45
N GLY A 207 16.07 -30.47 -3.56
CA GLY A 207 14.74 -30.25 -2.98
C GLY A 207 13.87 -29.33 -3.83
N SER A 208 12.57 -29.58 -3.89
CA SER A 208 11.60 -28.69 -4.54
C SER A 208 11.61 -27.31 -3.89
N LEU A 209 11.84 -26.24 -4.67
CA LEU A 209 11.76 -24.85 -4.22
C LEU A 209 10.44 -24.54 -3.51
N TRP A 210 9.35 -25.17 -3.93
CA TRP A 210 8.04 -25.04 -3.32
C TRP A 210 8.01 -25.52 -1.86
N ARG A 211 8.73 -26.59 -1.53
CA ARG A 211 8.82 -27.09 -0.16
C ARG A 211 9.57 -26.11 0.76
N ASP A 212 10.57 -25.40 0.22
CA ASP A 212 11.34 -24.40 0.96
C ASP A 212 10.55 -23.10 1.16
N VAL A 213 9.58 -22.81 0.29
CA VAL A 213 8.71 -21.64 0.36
C VAL A 213 7.54 -21.85 1.30
N PHE A 214 6.89 -23.03 1.27
CA PHE A 214 5.77 -23.34 2.14
C PHE A 214 6.22 -23.85 3.54
N THR A 215 7.18 -23.16 4.14
CA THR A 215 7.56 -23.39 5.52
C THR A 215 6.53 -22.82 6.51
N PRO A 216 6.38 -23.39 7.71
CA PRO A 216 5.48 -22.83 8.72
C PRO A 216 5.73 -21.33 9.00
N VAL A 217 7.00 -20.90 8.92
CA VAL A 217 7.38 -19.51 9.12
C VAL A 217 6.82 -18.61 8.03
N VAL A 218 6.97 -18.99 6.75
CA VAL A 218 6.41 -18.21 5.62
C VAL A 218 4.90 -18.17 5.71
N LEU A 219 4.25 -19.29 6.04
CA LEU A 219 2.78 -19.34 6.20
C LEU A 219 2.31 -18.42 7.34
N MET A 220 3.01 -18.37 8.47
CA MET A 220 2.69 -17.45 9.56
C MET A 220 2.82 -15.97 9.12
N TYR A 221 3.90 -15.60 8.44
CA TYR A 221 4.04 -14.25 7.87
C TYR A 221 2.94 -13.93 6.87
N THR A 222 2.60 -14.86 6.01
CA THR A 222 1.53 -14.74 5.00
C THR A 222 0.18 -14.46 5.65
N LEU A 223 -0.20 -15.23 6.67
CA LEU A 223 -1.45 -15.04 7.40
C LEU A 223 -1.45 -13.72 8.19
N ALA A 224 -0.36 -13.41 8.89
CA ALA A 224 -0.26 -12.15 9.63
C ALA A 224 -0.43 -10.95 8.69
N TYR A 225 0.24 -10.95 7.55
CA TYR A 225 0.16 -9.86 6.58
C TYR A 225 -1.22 -9.78 5.89
N PHE A 226 -1.84 -10.92 5.59
CA PHE A 226 -3.22 -10.97 5.08
C PHE A 226 -4.19 -10.26 6.02
N PHE A 227 -4.14 -10.56 7.31
CA PHE A 227 -5.00 -9.91 8.31
C PHE A 227 -4.71 -8.41 8.44
N LEU A 228 -3.44 -8.00 8.36
CA LEU A 228 -3.06 -6.59 8.41
C LEU A 228 -3.58 -5.82 7.18
N CYS A 229 -3.42 -6.39 6.00
CA CYS A 229 -3.85 -5.76 4.75
C CYS A 229 -5.38 -5.57 4.68
N ASN A 230 -6.16 -6.44 5.32
CA ASN A 230 -7.61 -6.21 5.48
C ASN A 230 -7.91 -4.90 6.19
N THR A 231 -7.21 -4.61 7.30
CA THR A 231 -7.37 -3.35 8.03
C THR A 231 -6.92 -2.14 7.21
N LEU A 232 -5.75 -2.24 6.56
CA LEU A 232 -5.21 -1.13 5.76
C LEU A 232 -6.16 -0.77 4.61
N SER A 233 -6.73 -1.77 3.95
CA SER A 233 -7.70 -1.56 2.88
C SER A 233 -9.02 -1.01 3.40
N ALA A 234 -9.53 -1.51 4.54
CA ALA A 234 -10.72 -0.95 5.17
C ALA A 234 -10.55 0.53 5.52
N LEU A 235 -9.42 0.90 6.11
CA LEU A 235 -9.08 2.30 6.41
C LEU A 235 -9.01 3.16 5.15
N SER A 236 -8.33 2.68 4.11
CA SER A 236 -8.18 3.44 2.86
C SER A 236 -9.51 3.71 2.17
N VAL A 237 -10.40 2.71 2.10
CA VAL A 237 -11.63 2.76 1.32
C VAL A 237 -12.78 3.39 2.11
N TRP A 238 -12.93 3.01 3.39
CA TRP A 238 -14.14 3.31 4.14
C TRP A 238 -14.01 4.49 5.11
N THR A 239 -12.81 4.99 5.44
CA THR A 239 -12.64 6.07 6.42
C THR A 239 -13.53 7.28 6.15
N PRO A 240 -13.63 7.85 4.93
CA PRO A 240 -14.51 9.00 4.71
C PRO A 240 -15.98 8.69 4.95
N LEU A 241 -16.45 7.50 4.53
CA LEU A 241 -17.83 7.05 4.71
C LEU A 241 -18.15 6.75 6.19
N ILE A 242 -17.21 6.16 6.91
CA ILE A 242 -17.28 5.90 8.35
C ILE A 242 -17.40 7.23 9.10
N LEU A 243 -16.51 8.19 8.82
CA LEU A 243 -16.53 9.49 9.47
C LEU A 243 -17.77 10.29 9.14
N LYS A 244 -18.31 10.16 7.92
CA LYS A 244 -19.60 10.75 7.54
C LYS A 244 -20.75 10.14 8.34
N SER A 245 -20.72 8.83 8.59
CA SER A 245 -21.75 8.16 9.39
C SER A 245 -21.74 8.59 10.86
N PHE A 246 -20.57 8.92 11.42
CA PHE A 246 -20.43 9.44 12.78
C PHE A 246 -20.84 10.92 12.90
N ASN A 247 -20.73 11.67 11.82
CA ASN A 247 -20.95 13.13 11.77
C ASN A 247 -21.98 13.47 10.70
N GLN A 248 -23.19 12.93 10.87
CA GLN A 248 -24.33 13.22 9.97
C GLN A 248 -24.62 14.71 9.93
N GLY A 249 -24.78 15.25 8.71
CA GLY A 249 -24.97 16.71 8.51
C GLY A 249 -23.68 17.51 8.28
N SER A 250 -22.48 16.94 8.53
CA SER A 250 -21.23 17.63 8.24
C SER A 250 -21.03 17.80 6.74
N SER A 251 -20.43 18.95 6.33
CA SER A 251 -20.05 19.19 4.94
C SER A 251 -18.95 18.25 4.45
N ASN A 252 -18.80 18.10 3.14
CA ASN A 252 -17.73 17.29 2.55
C ASN A 252 -16.34 17.84 2.91
N ILE A 253 -16.20 19.15 3.04
CA ILE A 253 -14.94 19.79 3.51
C ILE A 253 -14.63 19.36 4.93
N ALA A 254 -15.62 19.38 5.84
CA ALA A 254 -15.43 18.94 7.23
C ALA A 254 -15.03 17.44 7.28
N ILE A 255 -15.62 16.58 6.47
CA ILE A 255 -15.23 15.16 6.38
C ILE A 255 -13.82 15.01 5.81
N GLY A 256 -13.43 15.83 4.84
CA GLY A 256 -12.05 15.88 4.32
C GLY A 256 -11.05 16.22 5.42
N LEU A 257 -11.30 17.27 6.19
CA LEU A 257 -10.48 17.67 7.34
C LEU A 257 -10.41 16.56 8.41
N LEU A 258 -11.55 16.00 8.80
CA LEU A 258 -11.60 14.90 9.77
C LEU A 258 -10.86 13.65 9.27
N SER A 259 -10.92 13.35 7.96
CA SER A 259 -10.21 12.21 7.37
C SER A 259 -8.69 12.40 7.32
N ALA A 260 -8.20 13.64 7.28
CA ALA A 260 -6.76 13.92 7.32
C ALA A 260 -6.15 13.65 8.70
N VAL A 261 -6.92 13.81 9.79
CA VAL A 261 -6.43 13.66 11.17
C VAL A 261 -5.86 12.26 11.44
N PRO A 262 -6.56 11.14 11.15
CA PRO A 262 -5.99 9.80 11.30
C PRO A 262 -4.66 9.63 10.57
N HIS A 263 -4.53 10.16 9.34
CA HIS A 263 -3.31 10.01 8.55
C HIS A 263 -2.13 10.82 9.13
N ILE A 264 -2.37 12.04 9.63
CA ILE A 264 -1.35 12.85 10.31
C ILE A 264 -0.87 12.14 11.58
N CYS A 265 -1.79 11.66 12.41
CA CYS A 265 -1.46 10.90 13.61
C CYS A 265 -0.70 9.61 13.28
N THR A 266 -1.04 8.97 12.17
CA THR A 266 -0.37 7.76 11.67
C THR A 266 1.09 8.04 11.33
N ILE A 267 1.40 9.14 10.64
CA ILE A 267 2.78 9.53 10.30
C ILE A 267 3.62 9.68 11.59
N ALA A 268 3.09 10.41 12.57
CA ALA A 268 3.76 10.60 13.85
C ALA A 268 3.98 9.27 14.58
N ALA A 269 2.97 8.40 14.62
CA ALA A 269 3.03 7.09 15.25
C ALA A 269 4.07 6.18 14.56
N MET A 270 4.08 6.12 13.21
CA MET A 270 5.05 5.34 12.44
C MET A 270 6.49 5.76 12.77
N ILE A 271 6.78 7.05 12.77
CA ILE A 271 8.12 7.58 13.04
C ILE A 271 8.54 7.27 14.48
N TRP A 272 7.67 7.56 15.44
CA TRP A 272 7.98 7.35 16.87
C TRP A 272 8.17 5.86 17.19
N TRP A 273 7.25 5.01 16.71
CA TRP A 273 7.27 3.58 16.99
C TRP A 273 8.44 2.86 16.32
N SER A 274 8.79 3.23 15.10
CA SER A 274 9.96 2.69 14.41
C SER A 274 11.27 3.05 15.12
N LYS A 275 11.44 4.31 15.52
CA LYS A 275 12.61 4.75 16.29
C LYS A 275 12.73 4.00 17.61
N ARG A 276 11.60 3.76 18.30
CA ARG A 276 11.57 2.98 19.53
C ARG A 276 11.99 1.52 19.32
N SER A 277 11.45 0.88 18.26
CA SER A 277 11.81 -0.50 17.89
C SER A 277 13.29 -0.61 17.53
N ASP A 278 13.83 0.38 16.80
CA ASP A 278 15.25 0.41 16.44
C ASP A 278 16.16 0.59 17.66
N ARG A 279 15.76 1.47 18.60
CA ARG A 279 16.50 1.69 19.85
C ARG A 279 16.53 0.46 20.75
N LEU A 280 15.41 -0.24 20.87
CA LEU A 280 15.29 -1.42 21.73
C LEU A 280 15.74 -2.71 21.07
N GLN A 281 15.99 -2.69 19.73
CA GLN A 281 16.33 -3.86 18.91
C GLN A 281 15.34 -5.03 19.08
N GLU A 282 14.10 -4.70 19.42
CA GLU A 282 13.03 -5.65 19.64
C GLU A 282 11.97 -5.47 18.54
N ARG A 283 11.70 -6.53 17.77
CA ARG A 283 10.76 -6.48 16.64
C ARG A 283 9.43 -7.15 16.93
N LYS A 284 9.43 -8.20 17.74
CA LYS A 284 8.25 -9.03 17.96
C LYS A 284 7.14 -8.30 18.69
N LEU A 285 7.44 -7.73 19.87
CA LEU A 285 6.47 -6.93 20.62
C LEU A 285 6.10 -5.65 19.89
N HIS A 286 7.07 -5.04 19.17
CA HIS A 286 6.80 -3.85 18.38
C HIS A 286 5.96 -4.12 17.12
N THR A 287 5.84 -5.36 16.68
CA THR A 287 4.85 -5.78 15.66
C THR A 287 3.52 -6.16 16.31
N LEU A 288 3.54 -6.94 17.39
CA LEU A 288 2.35 -7.49 18.04
C LEU A 288 1.49 -6.41 18.70
N LEU A 289 2.09 -5.51 19.50
CA LEU A 289 1.34 -4.49 20.22
C LEU A 289 0.53 -3.54 19.31
N PRO A 290 1.06 -3.07 18.16
CA PRO A 290 0.28 -2.28 17.23
C PRO A 290 -0.92 -3.01 16.61
N TYR A 291 -0.83 -4.32 16.38
CA TYR A 291 -2.01 -5.11 15.96
C TYR A 291 -3.14 -5.03 17.00
N LEU A 292 -2.80 -5.25 18.27
CA LEU A 292 -3.77 -5.20 19.36
C LEU A 292 -4.30 -3.76 19.58
N PHE A 293 -3.42 -2.77 19.45
CA PHE A 293 -3.80 -1.36 19.52
C PHE A 293 -4.78 -0.97 18.40
N ALA A 294 -4.54 -1.45 17.18
CA ALA A 294 -5.46 -1.24 16.07
C ALA A 294 -6.79 -1.97 16.27
N ALA A 295 -6.77 -3.20 16.80
CA ALA A 295 -7.99 -3.93 17.14
C ALA A 295 -8.82 -3.18 18.20
N ALA A 296 -8.17 -2.71 19.27
CA ALA A 296 -8.82 -1.87 20.28
C ALA A 296 -9.40 -0.58 19.69
N GLY A 297 -8.69 0.02 18.71
CA GLY A 297 -9.17 1.18 17.96
C GLY A 297 -10.49 0.91 17.23
N TRP A 298 -10.58 -0.23 16.50
CA TRP A 298 -11.83 -0.60 15.83
C TRP A 298 -12.96 -0.88 16.82
N MET A 299 -12.66 -1.49 17.96
CA MET A 299 -13.67 -1.69 19.02
C MET A 299 -14.14 -0.35 19.61
N LEU A 300 -13.23 0.60 19.81
CA LEU A 300 -13.58 1.95 20.24
C LEU A 300 -14.42 2.70 19.19
N ALA A 301 -14.12 2.52 17.91
CA ALA A 301 -14.93 3.08 16.82
C ALA A 301 -16.36 2.50 16.80
N ALA A 302 -16.51 1.20 17.13
CA ALA A 302 -17.82 0.52 17.19
C ALA A 302 -18.67 0.95 18.38
N HIS A 303 -18.06 1.20 19.53
CA HIS A 303 -18.76 1.41 20.82
C HIS A 303 -18.61 2.83 21.38
N GLY A 304 -17.88 3.71 20.70
CA GLY A 304 -17.67 5.08 21.16
C GLY A 304 -19.00 5.81 21.40
N ALA A 305 -19.17 6.37 22.59
CA ALA A 305 -20.41 7.05 23.01
C ALA A 305 -20.71 8.33 22.21
N ASN A 306 -19.74 8.88 21.51
CA ASN A 306 -19.86 10.09 20.71
C ASN A 306 -18.85 10.08 19.54
N SER A 307 -19.07 10.99 18.58
CA SER A 307 -18.24 11.10 17.37
C SER A 307 -16.73 11.29 17.66
N VAL A 308 -16.38 11.93 18.76
CA VAL A 308 -14.97 12.13 19.15
C VAL A 308 -14.32 10.81 19.55
N MET A 309 -15.00 10.00 20.37
CA MET A 309 -14.52 8.68 20.76
C MET A 309 -14.41 7.74 19.54
N GLN A 310 -15.39 7.81 18.65
CA GLN A 310 -15.38 7.03 17.41
C GLN A 310 -14.21 7.46 16.49
N LEU A 311 -13.97 8.76 16.36
CA LEU A 311 -12.81 9.29 15.62
C LEU A 311 -11.47 8.84 16.26
N LEU A 312 -11.36 8.90 17.58
CA LEU A 312 -10.18 8.38 18.32
C LEU A 312 -9.98 6.89 18.01
N GLY A 313 -11.06 6.11 17.93
CA GLY A 313 -11.01 4.71 17.52
C GLY A 313 -10.40 4.53 16.12
N VAL A 314 -10.82 5.32 15.14
CA VAL A 314 -10.26 5.30 13.77
C VAL A 314 -8.79 5.73 13.76
N ILE A 315 -8.40 6.74 14.55
CA ILE A 315 -7.00 7.17 14.71
C ILE A 315 -6.16 6.03 15.29
N MET A 316 -6.62 5.37 16.34
CA MET A 316 -5.92 4.23 16.95
C MET A 316 -5.78 3.06 15.95
N ALA A 317 -6.85 2.74 15.21
CA ALA A 317 -6.84 1.69 14.21
C ALA A 317 -5.81 1.99 13.09
N SER A 318 -5.80 3.23 12.59
CA SER A 318 -4.87 3.67 11.55
C SER A 318 -3.43 3.68 12.05
N ALA A 319 -3.16 4.35 13.16
CA ALA A 319 -1.82 4.45 13.74
C ALA A 319 -1.22 3.06 14.07
N GLY A 320 -2.03 2.17 14.64
CA GLY A 320 -1.61 0.81 14.96
C GLY A 320 -1.31 -0.01 13.70
N ALA A 321 -2.22 -0.02 12.71
CA ALA A 321 -2.05 -0.81 11.50
C ALA A 321 -0.80 -0.41 10.69
N TYR A 322 -0.59 0.88 10.49
CA TYR A 322 0.59 1.36 9.75
C TYR A 322 1.89 1.23 10.54
N ALA A 323 1.87 1.41 11.87
CA ALA A 323 3.03 1.15 12.72
C ALA A 323 3.42 -0.34 12.69
N ALA A 324 2.44 -1.25 12.72
CA ALA A 324 2.66 -2.67 12.54
C ALA A 324 3.29 -2.99 11.17
N MET A 325 2.76 -2.40 10.09
CA MET A 325 3.22 -2.63 8.72
C MET A 325 4.71 -2.29 8.55
N VAL A 326 5.15 -1.14 9.06
CA VAL A 326 6.55 -0.69 8.91
C VAL A 326 7.51 -1.66 9.58
N ILE A 327 7.19 -2.12 10.78
CA ILE A 327 8.06 -3.05 11.52
C ILE A 327 7.97 -4.47 10.93
N PHE A 328 6.78 -4.88 10.53
CA PHE A 328 6.55 -6.19 9.92
C PHE A 328 7.55 -6.45 8.77
N TRP A 329 7.68 -5.51 7.85
CA TRP A 329 8.55 -5.67 6.69
C TRP A 329 10.06 -5.65 7.00
N THR A 330 10.47 -5.37 8.22
CA THR A 330 11.87 -5.50 8.66
C THR A 330 12.22 -6.91 9.15
N THR A 331 11.26 -7.81 9.27
CA THR A 331 11.44 -9.10 9.95
C THR A 331 11.52 -10.33 9.02
N PRO A 332 10.86 -10.42 7.86
CA PRO A 332 10.92 -11.59 7.00
C PRO A 332 12.34 -11.93 6.53
N ASP A 333 13.15 -10.92 6.23
CA ASP A 333 14.54 -11.10 5.79
C ASP A 333 15.42 -11.84 6.79
N GLN A 334 15.09 -11.74 8.07
CA GLN A 334 15.86 -12.36 9.16
C GLN A 334 15.36 -13.76 9.51
N SER A 335 14.12 -14.07 9.15
CA SER A 335 13.43 -15.30 9.56
C SER A 335 13.32 -16.33 8.44
N ILE A 336 13.40 -15.89 7.17
CA ILE A 336 13.28 -16.75 5.99
C ILE A 336 14.67 -17.10 5.47
N SER A 337 14.88 -18.36 5.07
CA SER A 337 16.14 -18.84 4.52
C SER A 337 16.55 -18.04 3.27
N LEU A 338 17.84 -17.83 3.06
CA LEU A 338 18.35 -17.08 1.89
C LEU A 338 17.86 -17.66 0.56
N ARG A 339 17.72 -18.99 0.47
CA ARG A 339 17.29 -19.70 -0.74
C ARG A 339 15.83 -19.40 -1.11
N SER A 340 14.93 -19.32 -0.12
CA SER A 340 13.49 -19.12 -0.33
C SER A 340 13.03 -17.69 -0.09
N ARG A 341 13.94 -16.78 0.31
CA ARG A 341 13.60 -15.42 0.76
C ARG A 341 12.82 -14.62 -0.29
N ALA A 342 13.34 -14.55 -1.51
CA ALA A 342 12.71 -13.75 -2.56
C ALA A 342 11.29 -14.25 -2.89
N ILE A 343 11.13 -15.57 -3.04
CA ILE A 343 9.83 -16.18 -3.34
C ILE A 343 8.90 -16.09 -2.12
N GLY A 344 9.43 -16.31 -0.91
CA GLY A 344 8.65 -16.17 0.34
C GLY A 344 8.10 -14.76 0.53
N ILE A 345 8.91 -13.72 0.30
CA ILE A 345 8.48 -12.32 0.34
C ILE A 345 7.41 -12.04 -0.72
N ALA A 346 7.57 -12.59 -1.94
CA ALA A 346 6.57 -12.43 -3.00
C ALA A 346 5.23 -13.09 -2.62
N VAL A 347 5.25 -14.29 -2.03
CA VAL A 347 4.05 -14.98 -1.53
C VAL A 347 3.36 -14.19 -0.42
N ILE A 348 4.12 -13.69 0.55
CA ILE A 348 3.59 -12.86 1.64
C ILE A 348 2.89 -11.62 1.05
N ASN A 349 3.54 -10.92 0.13
CA ASN A 349 2.98 -9.72 -0.49
C ASN A 349 1.73 -10.02 -1.34
N ALA A 350 1.78 -11.05 -2.18
CA ALA A 350 0.64 -11.44 -3.01
C ALA A 350 -0.59 -11.79 -2.19
N THR A 351 -0.41 -12.57 -1.11
CA THR A 351 -1.52 -12.93 -0.21
C THR A 351 -2.04 -11.74 0.58
N GLY A 352 -1.16 -10.80 0.99
CA GLY A 352 -1.58 -9.55 1.58
C GLY A 352 -2.49 -8.74 0.64
N ASN A 353 -2.12 -8.64 -0.64
CA ASN A 353 -2.95 -7.98 -1.65
C ASN A 353 -4.31 -8.67 -1.86
N MET A 354 -4.39 -10.00 -1.70
CA MET A 354 -5.69 -10.70 -1.66
C MET A 354 -6.54 -10.26 -0.45
N GLY A 355 -5.91 -10.05 0.72
CA GLY A 355 -6.58 -9.48 1.88
C GLY A 355 -7.12 -8.07 1.60
N SER A 356 -6.32 -7.23 0.95
CA SER A 356 -6.75 -5.89 0.51
C SER A 356 -7.90 -5.94 -0.48
N ALA A 357 -7.91 -6.90 -1.40
CA ALA A 357 -8.99 -7.10 -2.36
C ALA A 357 -10.29 -7.53 -1.69
N MET A 358 -10.22 -8.43 -0.72
CA MET A 358 -11.38 -9.03 -0.05
C MET A 358 -12.07 -8.07 0.92
N SER A 359 -11.29 -7.22 1.59
CA SER A 359 -11.76 -6.35 2.68
C SER A 359 -12.89 -5.39 2.26
N PRO A 360 -12.80 -4.64 1.14
CA PRO A 360 -13.85 -3.70 0.76
C PRO A 360 -15.19 -4.37 0.49
N LEU A 361 -15.18 -5.54 -0.16
CA LEU A 361 -16.40 -6.31 -0.43
C LEU A 361 -17.04 -6.82 0.85
N LEU A 362 -16.26 -7.46 1.73
CA LEU A 362 -16.77 -7.99 3.00
C LEU A 362 -17.34 -6.88 3.89
N PHE A 363 -16.63 -5.76 3.96
CA PHE A 363 -17.06 -4.61 4.76
C PHE A 363 -18.36 -4.00 4.23
N GLY A 364 -18.47 -3.83 2.90
CA GLY A 364 -19.68 -3.34 2.24
C GLY A 364 -20.85 -4.28 2.39
N TRP A 365 -20.63 -5.59 2.22
CA TRP A 365 -21.67 -6.62 2.40
C TRP A 365 -22.20 -6.67 3.83
N LEU A 366 -21.31 -6.63 4.82
CA LEU A 366 -21.72 -6.58 6.23
C LEU A 366 -22.51 -5.31 6.55
N LYS A 367 -22.13 -4.17 5.97
CA LYS A 367 -22.86 -2.92 6.14
C LYS A 367 -24.26 -3.00 5.54
N ASP A 368 -24.41 -3.54 4.33
CA ASP A 368 -25.73 -3.69 3.70
C ASP A 368 -26.62 -4.69 4.48
N LEU A 369 -26.02 -5.77 5.02
CA LEU A 369 -26.72 -6.78 5.80
C LEU A 369 -27.19 -6.25 7.17
N THR A 370 -26.37 -5.46 7.85
CA THR A 370 -26.62 -5.03 9.25
C THR A 370 -27.11 -3.59 9.38
N GLY A 371 -27.08 -2.81 8.29
CA GLY A 371 -27.42 -1.39 8.29
C GLY A 371 -26.35 -0.49 8.93
N SER A 372 -25.27 -1.04 9.48
CA SER A 372 -24.22 -0.27 10.17
C SER A 372 -22.81 -0.73 9.81
N PHE A 373 -21.80 0.10 10.12
CA PHE A 373 -20.40 -0.28 9.98
C PHE A 373 -19.88 -1.19 11.08
N ASN A 374 -20.60 -1.37 12.19
CA ASN A 374 -20.12 -2.07 13.38
C ASN A 374 -19.71 -3.52 13.10
N ALA A 375 -20.48 -4.25 12.28
CA ALA A 375 -20.14 -5.62 11.90
C ALA A 375 -18.79 -5.68 11.16
N GLY A 376 -18.51 -4.70 10.30
CA GLY A 376 -17.21 -4.55 9.63
C GLY A 376 -16.09 -4.26 10.63
N PHE A 377 -16.33 -3.41 11.63
CA PHE A 377 -15.35 -3.12 12.69
C PHE A 377 -15.00 -4.37 13.50
N TYR A 378 -16.00 -5.18 13.87
CA TYR A 378 -15.78 -6.45 14.60
C TYR A 378 -15.00 -7.45 13.76
N LEU A 379 -15.32 -7.58 12.47
CA LEU A 379 -14.60 -8.47 11.57
C LEU A 379 -13.11 -8.10 11.50
N VAL A 380 -12.81 -6.82 11.25
CA VAL A 380 -11.43 -6.36 11.09
C VAL A 380 -10.68 -6.40 12.42
N ALA A 381 -11.33 -6.08 13.55
CA ALA A 381 -10.75 -6.24 14.88
C ALA A 381 -10.41 -7.71 15.16
N GLY A 382 -11.31 -8.63 14.82
CA GLY A 382 -11.07 -10.08 14.92
C GLY A 382 -9.88 -10.54 14.08
N PHE A 383 -9.76 -10.08 12.84
CA PHE A 383 -8.61 -10.36 11.99
C PHE A 383 -7.30 -9.84 12.59
N LEU A 384 -7.31 -8.65 13.19
CA LEU A 384 -6.12 -8.11 13.86
C LEU A 384 -5.73 -8.91 15.08
N VAL A 385 -6.69 -9.39 15.89
CA VAL A 385 -6.41 -10.27 17.03
C VAL A 385 -5.83 -11.59 16.56
N LEU A 386 -6.41 -12.22 15.52
CA LEU A 386 -5.85 -13.42 14.89
C LEU A 386 -4.44 -13.17 14.34
N GLY A 387 -4.24 -12.03 13.68
CA GLY A 387 -2.91 -11.60 13.21
C GLY A 387 -1.90 -11.46 14.36
N ALA A 388 -2.30 -10.85 15.47
CA ALA A 388 -1.46 -10.74 16.67
C ALA A 388 -1.09 -12.11 17.25
N LEU A 389 -2.05 -13.04 17.31
CA LEU A 389 -1.80 -14.43 17.74
C LEU A 389 -0.81 -15.13 16.82
N VAL A 390 -0.94 -14.95 15.51
CA VAL A 390 0.03 -15.51 14.54
C VAL A 390 1.40 -14.88 14.73
N VAL A 391 1.49 -13.54 14.83
CA VAL A 391 2.76 -12.81 15.08
C VAL A 391 3.43 -13.30 16.36
N SER A 392 2.66 -13.60 17.42
CA SER A 392 3.19 -14.13 18.68
C SER A 392 3.92 -15.49 18.54
N ARG A 393 3.59 -16.25 17.48
CA ARG A 393 4.20 -17.56 17.19
C ARG A 393 5.37 -17.48 16.20
N ILE A 394 5.56 -16.34 15.50
CA ILE A 394 6.68 -16.17 14.58
C ILE A 394 8.00 -16.14 15.38
N PRO A 395 9.00 -16.94 14.99
CA PRO A 395 10.32 -16.95 15.63
C PRO A 395 11.15 -15.74 15.14
N MET A 396 10.79 -14.53 15.58
CA MET A 396 11.55 -13.31 15.29
C MET A 396 12.77 -13.28 16.21
N LYS A 397 13.98 -13.28 15.64
CA LYS A 397 15.23 -13.11 16.40
C LYS A 397 15.40 -11.64 16.77
N ALA A 398 15.86 -11.38 17.99
CA ALA A 398 16.34 -10.03 18.35
C ALA A 398 17.49 -9.64 17.43
N SER A 399 17.45 -8.45 16.86
CA SER A 399 18.54 -7.96 16.02
C SER A 399 19.79 -7.82 16.86
N ARG A 400 20.92 -8.42 16.46
CA ARG A 400 22.19 -8.18 17.14
C ARG A 400 22.52 -6.69 17.02
N PRO A 401 23.00 -6.02 18.09
CA PRO A 401 23.46 -4.64 18.00
C PRO A 401 24.49 -4.55 16.88
N ARG A 402 24.32 -3.61 15.95
CA ARG A 402 25.39 -3.26 15.02
C ARG A 402 26.54 -2.77 15.89
N ALA A 403 27.71 -3.43 15.80
CA ALA A 403 28.94 -2.84 16.32
C ALA A 403 29.05 -1.45 15.68
N THR A 404 28.99 -0.41 16.50
CA THR A 404 29.32 0.96 16.08
C THR A 404 30.73 0.96 15.55
N PRO A 405 30.99 1.59 14.38
CA PRO A 405 32.34 1.73 13.85
C PRO A 405 33.21 2.57 14.77
#